data_126cfd156373da1307d8e2d12b8618da
#
_entry.id   126cfd156373da1307d8e2d12b8618da
#
_cell.length_a   1.000
_cell.length_b   1.000
_cell.length_c   1.000
_cell.angle_alpha   90.00
_cell.angle_beta   90.00
_cell.angle_gamma   90.00
#
_symmetry.space_group_name_H-M   'P 1'
#
loop_
_entity.id
_entity.type
_entity.pdbx_description
1 polymer ?
#
loop_
_entity_poly.entity_id
_entity_poly.type
_entity_poly.pdbx_seq_one_letter_code
_entity_poly.pdbx_strand_id
1 'polypeptide(L)'
;PTADATFRAQFDPLKAVVPYPNDILGFVATPGTDGTLNLPAQPFQLAVAAVNEMDGFSIYSRIQANFTRAVDPDSLTPASVFLLEVAIDPATKGVVGLSDATLCKLAAAPPEACTALGLPFNTGVPFLVQGEDYEVGLAPDVDAGGQIVQLKLLRPLNSNRDNNFTPGTHNGYLLFLTDGIADTDGNPAEPDLTYAQIRAGYISGAIQLPDPEVGLPPGLPTEQLLGIFVAAHLAVGEILGINPGDVVVTASFTTQDTTAVLETVSELELLDDRPAQIVQALLPADLPLPGGGAIPAGTPVTTGLLRGAAG
;
A
#
# COMPACT_ATOMS: atom_id res chain seq x y z
N PRO A 1 -10.67 -2.22 31.74
CA PRO A 1 -9.45 -2.68 31.10
C PRO A 1 -8.35 -1.76 31.57
N THR A 2 -7.35 -2.29 32.26
CA THR A 2 -6.11 -1.55 32.53
C THR A 2 -5.49 -1.29 31.16
N ALA A 3 -5.28 0.00 30.82
CA ALA A 3 -4.55 0.38 29.63
C ALA A 3 -3.22 -0.39 29.63
N ASP A 4 -2.84 -0.97 28.50
CA ASP A 4 -1.53 -1.60 28.37
C ASP A 4 -0.48 -0.54 28.74
N ALA A 5 0.29 -0.81 29.80
CA ALA A 5 1.27 0.16 30.28
C ALA A 5 2.45 0.30 29.30
N THR A 6 2.57 -0.60 28.34
CA THR A 6 3.65 -0.63 27.36
C THR A 6 3.29 0.18 26.13
N PHE A 7 4.21 1.02 25.65
CA PHE A 7 4.06 1.77 24.42
C PHE A 7 4.35 0.86 23.22
N ARG A 8 3.33 0.54 22.42
CA ARG A 8 3.43 -0.38 21.28
C ARG A 8 2.82 0.13 20.02
N ALA A 9 3.46 -0.18 18.88
CA ALA A 9 2.82 -0.13 17.57
C ALA A 9 1.79 -1.27 17.46
N GLN A 10 0.55 -0.96 17.08
CA GLN A 10 -0.53 -1.95 17.03
C GLN A 10 -0.46 -2.77 15.74
N PHE A 11 -0.56 -4.11 15.88
CA PHE A 11 -0.55 -5.04 14.75
C PHE A 11 -1.38 -6.29 15.06
N ASP A 12 -2.65 -6.27 14.67
CA ASP A 12 -3.57 -7.41 14.75
C ASP A 12 -4.34 -7.52 13.42
N PRO A 13 -3.77 -8.20 12.40
CA PRO A 13 -4.39 -8.32 11.08
C PRO A 13 -5.76 -9.03 11.11
N LEU A 14 -5.97 -9.94 12.06
CA LEU A 14 -7.24 -10.65 12.19
C LEU A 14 -8.38 -9.75 12.68
N LYS A 15 -8.04 -8.64 13.35
CA LYS A 15 -9.00 -7.62 13.78
C LYS A 15 -8.95 -6.36 12.91
N ALA A 16 -8.22 -6.41 11.80
CA ALA A 16 -7.96 -5.26 10.92
C ALA A 16 -7.30 -4.07 11.65
N VAL A 17 -6.53 -4.34 12.71
CA VAL A 17 -5.74 -3.32 13.43
C VAL A 17 -4.30 -3.42 12.95
N VAL A 18 -4.01 -2.78 11.85
CA VAL A 18 -2.68 -2.71 11.22
C VAL A 18 -2.47 -1.30 10.68
N PRO A 19 -1.23 -0.91 10.35
CA PRO A 19 -1.04 0.32 9.57
C PRO A 19 -1.87 0.30 8.30
N TYR A 20 -2.41 1.45 7.90
CA TYR A 20 -3.22 1.62 6.69
C TYR A 20 -2.55 2.64 5.75
N PRO A 21 -2.54 2.45 4.42
CA PRO A 21 -3.02 1.26 3.69
C PRO A 21 -2.13 0.02 3.90
N ASN A 22 -2.69 -1.19 3.69
CA ASN A 22 -1.96 -2.44 3.89
C ASN A 22 -2.62 -3.59 3.11
N ASP A 23 -1.88 -4.19 2.19
CA ASP A 23 -2.35 -5.30 1.36
C ASP A 23 -2.62 -6.59 2.15
N ILE A 24 -2.00 -6.70 3.34
CA ILE A 24 -2.20 -7.86 4.23
C ILE A 24 -3.68 -8.05 4.62
N LEU A 25 -4.46 -6.97 4.67
CA LEU A 25 -5.89 -7.03 4.99
C LEU A 25 -6.69 -7.81 3.94
N GLY A 26 -6.40 -7.59 2.66
CA GLY A 26 -7.02 -8.32 1.56
C GLY A 26 -6.61 -9.78 1.56
N PHE A 27 -5.33 -10.03 1.81
CA PHE A 27 -4.77 -11.38 1.80
C PHE A 27 -5.28 -12.25 2.96
N VAL A 28 -5.44 -11.69 4.17
CA VAL A 28 -6.01 -12.40 5.33
C VAL A 28 -7.50 -12.72 5.13
N ALA A 29 -8.24 -11.80 4.49
CA ALA A 29 -9.66 -11.98 4.22
C ALA A 29 -9.93 -13.04 3.14
N THR A 30 -9.11 -13.07 2.10
CA THR A 30 -9.28 -13.98 0.96
C THR A 30 -7.90 -14.42 0.46
N PRO A 31 -7.35 -15.54 0.96
CA PRO A 31 -6.05 -16.02 0.52
C PRO A 31 -6.01 -16.24 -1.01
N GLY A 32 -5.05 -15.61 -1.65
CA GLY A 32 -5.01 -15.44 -3.11
C GLY A 32 -5.84 -14.23 -3.54
N THR A 33 -5.37 -13.51 -4.52
CA THR A 33 -6.05 -12.31 -5.02
C THR A 33 -6.32 -12.43 -6.53
N ASP A 34 -7.38 -11.77 -6.98
CA ASP A 34 -7.69 -11.55 -8.40
C ASP A 34 -7.05 -10.26 -8.95
N GLY A 35 -6.15 -9.65 -8.17
CA GLY A 35 -5.52 -8.36 -8.46
C GLY A 35 -6.18 -7.17 -7.78
N THR A 36 -7.35 -7.35 -7.17
CA THR A 36 -8.09 -6.31 -6.48
C THR A 36 -7.74 -6.23 -4.99
N LEU A 37 -8.26 -5.21 -4.28
CA LEU A 37 -7.92 -4.95 -2.88
C LEU A 37 -8.44 -6.00 -1.91
N ASN A 38 -9.60 -6.60 -2.17
CA ASN A 38 -10.22 -7.66 -1.34
C ASN A 38 -10.28 -7.34 0.17
N LEU A 39 -10.48 -6.07 0.53
CA LEU A 39 -10.58 -5.66 1.94
C LEU A 39 -11.76 -6.34 2.64
N PRO A 40 -11.63 -6.72 3.93
CA PRO A 40 -12.71 -7.34 4.67
C PRO A 40 -13.92 -6.41 4.75
N ALA A 41 -15.04 -6.81 4.14
CA ALA A 41 -16.28 -6.05 4.15
C ALA A 41 -17.21 -6.55 5.25
N GLN A 42 -17.76 -5.63 6.03
CA GLN A 42 -18.89 -5.93 6.91
C GLN A 42 -20.20 -5.91 6.09
N PRO A 43 -21.21 -6.71 6.43
CA PRO A 43 -22.50 -6.63 5.79
C PRO A 43 -23.02 -5.18 5.81
N PHE A 44 -23.53 -4.70 4.67
CA PHE A 44 -24.05 -3.34 4.45
C PHE A 44 -23.04 -2.22 4.19
N GLN A 45 -21.77 -2.50 4.02
CA GLN A 45 -20.77 -1.50 3.60
C GLN A 45 -20.63 -1.48 2.07
N LEU A 46 -21.59 -0.88 1.37
CA LEU A 46 -21.57 -0.75 -0.10
C LEU A 46 -20.31 -0.04 -0.62
N ALA A 47 -19.77 0.90 0.16
CA ALA A 47 -18.54 1.60 -0.21
C ALA A 47 -17.32 0.66 -0.28
N VAL A 48 -17.24 -0.34 0.60
CA VAL A 48 -16.13 -1.32 0.60
C VAL A 48 -16.20 -2.23 -0.62
N ALA A 49 -17.40 -2.58 -1.10
CA ALA A 49 -17.56 -3.36 -2.32
C ALA A 49 -16.99 -2.61 -3.54
N ALA A 50 -17.29 -1.30 -3.67
CA ALA A 50 -16.74 -0.48 -4.74
C ALA A 50 -15.21 -0.30 -4.62
N VAL A 51 -14.69 -0.15 -3.39
CA VAL A 51 -13.24 -0.08 -3.14
C VAL A 51 -12.56 -1.40 -3.50
N ASN A 52 -13.21 -2.53 -3.28
CA ASN A 52 -12.67 -3.85 -3.60
C ASN A 52 -12.63 -4.18 -5.11
N GLU A 53 -13.25 -3.35 -5.95
CA GLU A 53 -13.08 -3.43 -7.41
C GLU A 53 -11.78 -2.73 -7.88
N MET A 54 -11.10 -2.00 -6.99
CA MET A 54 -9.86 -1.30 -7.32
C MET A 54 -8.66 -2.23 -7.21
N ASP A 55 -7.66 -2.03 -8.06
CA ASP A 55 -6.41 -2.79 -8.13
C ASP A 55 -5.37 -2.37 -7.08
N GLY A 56 -5.62 -1.29 -6.35
CA GLY A 56 -4.73 -0.77 -5.32
C GLY A 56 -5.32 0.43 -4.57
N PHE A 57 -4.56 0.95 -3.63
CA PHE A 57 -4.92 2.14 -2.86
C PHE A 57 -4.65 3.42 -3.66
N SER A 58 -5.34 4.50 -3.32
CA SER A 58 -5.10 5.79 -3.95
C SER A 58 -3.64 6.24 -3.81
N ILE A 59 -3.07 6.80 -4.88
CA ILE A 59 -1.73 7.41 -4.88
C ILE A 59 -1.59 8.60 -3.93
N TYR A 60 -2.70 9.08 -3.35
CA TYR A 60 -2.77 10.12 -2.32
C TYR A 60 -3.29 9.59 -0.99
N SER A 61 -3.30 8.27 -0.78
CA SER A 61 -3.72 7.69 0.49
C SER A 61 -2.92 8.27 1.66
N ARG A 62 -3.63 8.60 2.74
CA ARG A 62 -2.98 8.87 4.02
C ARG A 62 -2.45 7.54 4.56
N ILE A 63 -1.19 7.53 4.96
CA ILE A 63 -0.58 6.35 5.57
C ILE A 63 -0.61 6.57 7.08
N GLN A 64 -1.21 5.64 7.82
CA GLN A 64 -1.44 5.77 9.26
C GLN A 64 -1.02 4.51 10.00
N ALA A 65 -0.49 4.69 11.21
CA ALA A 65 -0.17 3.60 12.12
C ALA A 65 -0.64 3.95 13.54
N ASN A 66 -1.27 2.99 14.22
CA ASN A 66 -1.82 3.17 15.55
C ASN A 66 -0.83 2.72 16.61
N PHE A 67 -0.79 3.45 17.73
CA PHE A 67 -0.01 3.13 18.92
C PHE A 67 -0.92 3.00 20.14
N THR A 68 -0.46 2.33 21.17
CA THR A 68 -1.24 2.11 22.40
C THR A 68 -1.26 3.33 23.34
N ARG A 69 -0.33 4.28 23.14
CA ARG A 69 -0.17 5.50 23.95
C ARG A 69 0.17 6.69 23.04
N ALA A 70 0.12 7.89 23.60
CA ALA A 70 0.49 9.12 22.89
C ALA A 70 1.96 9.09 22.46
N VAL A 71 2.20 9.41 21.18
CA VAL A 71 3.51 9.46 20.54
C VAL A 71 4.11 10.84 20.78
N ASP A 72 5.42 10.91 21.06
CA ASP A 72 6.18 12.14 21.02
C ASP A 72 6.43 12.56 19.56
N PRO A 73 5.88 13.71 19.10
CA PRO A 73 6.07 14.14 17.71
C PRO A 73 7.53 14.37 17.33
N ASP A 74 8.38 14.73 18.29
CA ASP A 74 9.81 15.00 18.04
C ASP A 74 10.61 13.70 17.77
N SER A 75 10.04 12.54 18.10
CA SER A 75 10.62 11.23 17.78
C SER A 75 10.33 10.78 16.33
N LEU A 76 9.43 11.45 15.61
CA LEU A 76 9.05 11.13 14.24
C LEU A 76 10.04 11.73 13.23
N THR A 77 11.16 11.06 13.04
CA THR A 77 12.30 11.53 12.26
C THR A 77 12.59 10.64 11.04
N PRO A 78 13.43 11.08 10.09
CA PRO A 78 13.89 10.23 8.99
C PRO A 78 14.66 8.96 9.44
N ALA A 79 15.08 8.89 10.71
CA ALA A 79 15.72 7.70 11.27
C ALA A 79 14.74 6.73 11.94
N SER A 80 13.49 7.13 12.15
CA SER A 80 12.46 6.30 12.80
C SER A 80 11.31 5.90 11.89
N VAL A 81 11.14 6.61 10.75
CA VAL A 81 10.06 6.39 9.78
C VAL A 81 10.65 6.32 8.38
N PHE A 82 10.50 5.16 7.73
CA PHE A 82 11.02 4.94 6.37
C PHE A 82 9.89 4.51 5.44
N LEU A 83 9.83 5.13 4.27
CA LEU A 83 8.92 4.75 3.19
C LEU A 83 9.74 4.54 1.92
N LEU A 84 9.55 3.43 1.23
CA LEU A 84 10.25 3.13 -0.02
C LEU A 84 9.35 2.44 -1.03
N GLU A 85 9.76 2.50 -2.29
CA GLU A 85 9.10 1.79 -3.39
C GLU A 85 9.71 0.39 -3.55
N VAL A 86 8.85 -0.62 -3.63
CA VAL A 86 9.21 -2.05 -3.69
C VAL A 86 8.54 -2.75 -4.85
N ALA A 87 9.06 -3.93 -5.22
CA ALA A 87 8.40 -4.85 -6.15
C ALA A 87 7.44 -5.75 -5.39
N ILE A 88 6.19 -5.80 -5.83
CA ILE A 88 5.11 -6.60 -5.25
C ILE A 88 4.64 -7.61 -6.29
N ASP A 89 4.46 -8.86 -5.87
CA ASP A 89 3.80 -9.88 -6.66
C ASP A 89 2.28 -9.60 -6.71
N PRO A 90 1.69 -9.38 -7.89
CA PRO A 90 0.26 -9.06 -8.00
C PRO A 90 -0.65 -10.19 -7.52
N ALA A 91 -0.21 -11.45 -7.62
CA ALA A 91 -1.01 -12.61 -7.25
C ALA A 91 -1.08 -12.84 -5.73
N THR A 92 -0.01 -12.49 -5.00
CA THR A 92 0.07 -12.70 -3.55
C THR A 92 0.03 -11.39 -2.77
N LYS A 93 0.20 -10.24 -3.44
CA LYS A 93 0.42 -8.92 -2.82
C LYS A 93 1.63 -8.88 -1.88
N GLY A 94 2.51 -9.89 -1.95
CA GLY A 94 3.73 -9.97 -1.16
C GLY A 94 4.86 -9.15 -1.77
N VAL A 95 5.69 -8.55 -0.91
CA VAL A 95 6.93 -7.91 -1.34
C VAL A 95 7.93 -8.99 -1.76
N VAL A 96 8.45 -8.87 -2.98
CA VAL A 96 9.41 -9.84 -3.56
C VAL A 96 10.77 -9.23 -3.84
N GLY A 97 10.92 -7.91 -3.69
CA GLY A 97 12.18 -7.24 -3.90
C GLY A 97 12.08 -5.71 -3.97
N LEU A 98 13.09 -5.11 -4.55
CA LEU A 98 13.15 -3.66 -4.77
C LEU A 98 12.53 -3.30 -6.13
N SER A 99 11.82 -2.17 -6.20
CA SER A 99 11.28 -1.63 -7.46
C SER A 99 12.38 -1.14 -8.40
N ASP A 100 12.03 -0.94 -9.68
CA ASP A 100 12.91 -0.34 -10.68
C ASP A 100 13.50 0.99 -10.18
N ALA A 101 12.66 1.86 -9.59
CA ALA A 101 13.10 3.15 -9.08
C ALA A 101 14.12 3.01 -7.94
N THR A 102 13.89 2.09 -7.02
CA THR A 102 14.80 1.84 -5.91
C THR A 102 16.12 1.22 -6.38
N LEU A 103 16.07 0.25 -7.31
CA LEU A 103 17.27 -0.36 -7.91
C LEU A 103 18.12 0.68 -8.65
N CYS A 104 17.49 1.60 -9.38
CA CYS A 104 18.19 2.69 -10.07
C CYS A 104 18.85 3.67 -9.08
N LYS A 105 18.16 4.04 -8.01
CA LYS A 105 18.71 4.92 -6.96
C LYS A 105 19.96 4.31 -6.29
N LEU A 106 19.99 2.99 -6.14
CA LEU A 106 21.11 2.24 -5.55
C LEU A 106 22.20 1.87 -6.54
N ALA A 107 22.09 2.26 -7.82
CA ALA A 107 22.96 1.79 -8.92
C ALA A 107 23.02 0.25 -9.05
N ALA A 108 21.97 -0.43 -8.65
CA ALA A 108 21.83 -1.89 -8.76
C ALA A 108 21.21 -2.34 -10.11
N ALA A 109 20.88 -1.38 -10.99
CA ALA A 109 20.39 -1.58 -12.34
C ALA A 109 21.29 -0.86 -13.36
N PRO A 110 21.27 -1.24 -14.68
CA PRO A 110 22.08 -0.58 -15.70
C PRO A 110 21.71 0.91 -15.88
N PRO A 111 22.67 1.85 -15.93
CA PRO A 111 22.43 3.28 -16.04
C PRO A 111 21.59 3.67 -17.26
N GLU A 112 21.84 3.05 -18.41
CA GLU A 112 21.11 3.28 -19.67
C GLU A 112 19.65 2.85 -19.56
N ALA A 113 19.36 1.77 -18.86
CA ALA A 113 18.00 1.29 -18.64
C ALA A 113 17.24 2.23 -17.69
N CYS A 114 17.88 2.70 -16.61
CA CYS A 114 17.29 3.69 -15.72
C CYS A 114 16.98 5.00 -16.45
N THR A 115 17.89 5.46 -17.32
CA THR A 115 17.68 6.65 -18.16
C THR A 115 16.53 6.46 -19.13
N ALA A 116 16.41 5.29 -19.76
CA ALA A 116 15.31 4.97 -20.69
C ALA A 116 13.95 4.98 -19.99
N LEU A 117 13.91 4.62 -18.70
CA LEU A 117 12.71 4.67 -17.87
C LEU A 117 12.45 6.07 -17.24
N GLY A 118 13.34 7.03 -17.46
CA GLY A 118 13.25 8.34 -16.82
C GLY A 118 13.48 8.33 -15.31
N LEU A 119 14.14 7.30 -14.77
CA LEU A 119 14.37 7.12 -13.35
C LEU A 119 15.71 7.74 -12.91
N PRO A 120 15.78 8.33 -11.71
CA PRO A 120 17.03 8.86 -11.15
C PRO A 120 18.01 7.72 -10.88
N PHE A 121 19.28 7.90 -11.30
CA PHE A 121 20.32 6.89 -11.15
C PHE A 121 21.35 7.28 -10.09
N ASN A 122 21.76 6.33 -9.25
CA ASN A 122 22.85 6.44 -8.27
C ASN A 122 22.73 7.64 -7.32
N THR A 123 21.54 7.87 -6.80
CA THR A 123 21.32 8.94 -5.80
C THR A 123 21.80 8.53 -4.40
N GLY A 124 21.97 7.23 -4.16
CA GLY A 124 22.34 6.67 -2.86
C GLY A 124 21.24 6.72 -1.80
N VAL A 125 20.06 7.26 -2.13
CA VAL A 125 18.93 7.38 -1.20
C VAL A 125 17.75 6.56 -1.73
N PRO A 126 17.58 5.30 -1.27
CA PRO A 126 16.50 4.42 -1.75
C PRO A 126 15.13 4.86 -1.25
N PHE A 127 15.08 5.46 -0.05
CA PHE A 127 13.83 5.87 0.59
C PHE A 127 13.24 7.14 -0.04
N LEU A 128 11.92 7.32 0.15
CA LEU A 128 11.28 8.62 -0.03
C LEU A 128 11.78 9.57 1.06
N VAL A 129 11.89 10.86 0.74
CA VAL A 129 12.52 11.86 1.61
C VAL A 129 11.46 12.60 2.42
N GLN A 130 11.55 12.51 3.75
CA GLN A 130 10.71 13.29 4.66
C GLN A 130 10.99 14.79 4.46
N GLY A 131 9.92 15.58 4.31
CA GLY A 131 10.00 17.00 4.00
C GLY A 131 9.98 17.33 2.50
N GLU A 132 10.22 16.35 1.62
CA GLU A 132 10.13 16.50 0.16
C GLU A 132 9.00 15.67 -0.46
N ASP A 133 8.93 14.38 -0.11
CA ASP A 133 7.94 13.45 -0.64
C ASP A 133 6.75 13.29 0.31
N TYR A 134 7.00 13.33 1.60
CA TYR A 134 5.97 13.26 2.64
C TYR A 134 6.35 14.04 3.91
N GLU A 135 5.35 14.43 4.69
CA GLU A 135 5.47 14.89 6.07
C GLU A 135 4.99 13.78 7.01
N VAL A 136 5.64 13.62 8.17
CA VAL A 136 5.17 12.73 9.22
C VAL A 136 4.79 13.52 10.46
N GLY A 137 3.71 13.13 11.12
CA GLY A 137 3.21 13.77 12.32
C GLY A 137 2.05 12.99 12.93
N LEU A 138 1.36 13.60 13.88
CA LEU A 138 0.17 13.02 14.48
C LEU A 138 -1.08 13.35 13.65
N ALA A 139 -2.04 12.43 13.57
CA ALA A 139 -3.27 12.61 12.82
C ALA A 139 -4.24 13.57 13.54
N PRO A 140 -4.40 14.83 13.10
CA PRO A 140 -5.17 15.83 13.83
C PRO A 140 -6.70 15.61 13.74
N ASP A 141 -7.15 14.95 12.68
CA ASP A 141 -8.57 14.84 12.36
C ASP A 141 -9.28 13.65 13.04
N VAL A 142 -8.52 12.63 13.45
CA VAL A 142 -9.05 11.35 13.92
C VAL A 142 -8.47 10.90 15.26
N ASP A 143 -7.47 11.60 15.76
CA ASP A 143 -6.71 11.21 16.95
C ASP A 143 -6.62 12.35 17.98
N ALA A 144 -7.58 12.39 18.92
CA ALA A 144 -7.55 13.34 20.03
C ALA A 144 -6.52 12.97 21.11
N GLY A 145 -5.98 11.74 21.11
CA GLY A 145 -5.03 11.21 22.10
C GLY A 145 -3.57 11.22 21.66
N GLY A 146 -3.28 11.59 20.40
CA GLY A 146 -1.93 11.55 19.86
C GLY A 146 -1.37 10.14 19.65
N GLN A 147 -2.24 9.16 19.39
CA GLN A 147 -1.88 7.75 19.24
C GLN A 147 -1.73 7.30 17.79
N ILE A 148 -2.09 8.14 16.82
CA ILE A 148 -2.04 7.82 15.39
C ILE A 148 -0.95 8.63 14.72
N VAL A 149 0.10 7.96 14.28
CA VAL A 149 1.12 8.51 13.39
C VAL A 149 0.58 8.53 11.98
N GLN A 150 0.71 9.66 11.29
CA GLN A 150 0.25 9.85 9.93
C GLN A 150 1.38 10.36 9.04
N LEU A 151 1.56 9.71 7.89
CA LEU A 151 2.35 10.25 6.79
C LEU A 151 1.38 10.93 5.82
N LYS A 152 1.60 12.22 5.61
CA LYS A 152 0.88 13.03 4.63
C LYS A 152 1.76 13.20 3.40
N LEU A 153 1.32 12.69 2.27
CA LEU A 153 2.05 12.81 1.02
C LEU A 153 2.08 14.28 0.55
N LEU A 154 3.25 14.76 0.18
CA LEU A 154 3.49 16.07 -0.44
C LEU A 154 3.48 15.97 -1.96
N ARG A 155 3.74 14.77 -2.48
CA ARG A 155 3.65 14.40 -3.91
C ARG A 155 2.84 13.11 -4.04
N PRO A 156 2.17 12.89 -5.18
CA PRO A 156 1.52 11.61 -5.42
C PRO A 156 2.57 10.49 -5.45
N LEU A 157 2.22 9.33 -4.93
CA LEU A 157 2.98 8.11 -5.14
C LEU A 157 2.92 7.72 -6.63
N ASN A 158 3.87 6.94 -7.09
CA ASN A 158 3.78 6.35 -8.42
C ASN A 158 2.58 5.40 -8.48
N SER A 159 1.88 5.39 -9.62
CA SER A 159 0.84 4.41 -9.86
C SER A 159 1.41 3.01 -10.00
N ASN A 160 0.57 2.00 -9.82
CA ASN A 160 0.90 0.62 -10.06
C ASN A 160 1.40 0.42 -11.49
N ARG A 161 2.62 -0.07 -11.66
CA ARG A 161 3.27 -0.32 -12.94
C ARG A 161 4.07 -1.61 -12.87
N ASP A 162 4.22 -2.23 -14.01
CA ASP A 162 5.13 -3.37 -14.15
C ASP A 162 6.57 -2.94 -13.90
N ASN A 163 7.30 -3.75 -13.14
CA ASN A 163 8.73 -3.59 -12.96
C ASN A 163 9.47 -4.26 -14.11
N ASN A 164 10.40 -3.53 -14.73
CA ASN A 164 11.19 -4.02 -15.87
C ASN A 164 12.35 -4.92 -15.42
N PHE A 165 12.93 -4.64 -14.24
CA PHE A 165 14.06 -5.42 -13.71
C PHE A 165 13.62 -6.63 -12.88
N THR A 166 12.32 -6.67 -12.51
CA THR A 166 11.70 -7.79 -11.82
C THR A 166 10.41 -8.16 -12.55
N PRO A 167 10.47 -8.80 -13.73
CA PRO A 167 9.31 -9.08 -14.57
C PRO A 167 8.21 -9.86 -13.85
N GLY A 168 6.96 -9.51 -14.13
CA GLY A 168 5.79 -10.11 -13.49
C GLY A 168 5.46 -9.56 -12.11
N THR A 169 6.15 -8.49 -11.70
CA THR A 169 5.84 -7.76 -10.46
C THR A 169 5.41 -6.34 -10.76
N HIS A 170 4.64 -5.76 -9.84
CA HIS A 170 4.23 -4.36 -9.88
C HIS A 170 4.98 -3.56 -8.83
N ASN A 171 5.09 -2.25 -8.98
CA ASN A 171 5.59 -1.41 -7.91
C ASN A 171 4.49 -1.16 -6.86
N GLY A 172 4.93 -1.12 -5.62
CA GLY A 172 4.15 -0.75 -4.46
C GLY A 172 5.05 -0.07 -3.43
N TYR A 173 4.56 0.09 -2.22
CA TYR A 173 5.27 0.81 -1.18
C TYR A 173 5.40 -0.03 0.08
N LEU A 174 6.49 0.19 0.79
CA LEU A 174 6.80 -0.47 2.06
C LEU A 174 7.16 0.58 3.10
N LEU A 175 6.41 0.58 4.20
CA LEU A 175 6.62 1.42 5.39
C LEU A 175 7.36 0.60 6.43
N PHE A 176 8.36 1.23 7.07
CA PHE A 176 8.96 0.75 8.31
C PHE A 176 8.80 1.80 9.39
N LEU A 177 8.40 1.38 10.57
CA LEU A 177 8.47 2.14 11.80
C LEU A 177 9.39 1.40 12.77
N THR A 178 10.30 2.14 13.42
CA THR A 178 11.31 1.58 14.31
C THR A 178 11.10 2.02 15.77
N ASP A 179 11.84 1.42 16.67
CA ASP A 179 11.89 1.76 18.10
C ASP A 179 12.51 3.14 18.39
N GLY A 180 13.01 3.83 17.35
CA GLY A 180 13.33 5.27 17.43
C GLY A 180 12.11 6.15 17.67
N ILE A 181 10.87 5.64 17.47
CA ILE A 181 9.65 6.33 17.87
C ILE A 181 9.46 6.14 19.37
N ALA A 182 9.19 7.23 20.09
CA ALA A 182 8.99 7.24 21.54
C ALA A 182 7.62 7.76 21.94
N ASP A 183 7.16 7.40 23.14
CA ASP A 183 6.01 8.05 23.75
C ASP A 183 6.41 9.39 24.43
N THR A 184 5.41 10.14 24.91
CA THR A 184 5.63 11.42 25.59
C THR A 184 6.42 11.32 26.90
N ASP A 185 6.63 10.11 27.43
CA ASP A 185 7.48 9.86 28.59
C ASP A 185 8.91 9.46 28.19
N GLY A 186 9.20 9.39 26.88
CA GLY A 186 10.50 9.00 26.33
C GLY A 186 10.76 7.51 26.25
N ASN A 187 9.72 6.68 26.40
CA ASN A 187 9.88 5.22 26.24
C ASN A 187 9.86 4.87 24.75
N PRO A 188 10.80 4.04 24.26
CA PRO A 188 10.81 3.60 22.87
C PRO A 188 9.59 2.73 22.56
N ALA A 189 9.15 2.74 21.31
CA ALA A 189 8.08 1.87 20.85
C ALA A 189 8.51 0.41 20.85
N GLU A 190 7.64 -0.46 21.32
CA GLU A 190 7.76 -1.91 21.18
C GLU A 190 6.84 -2.43 20.05
N PRO A 191 7.16 -3.55 19.43
CA PRO A 191 6.23 -4.20 18.52
C PRO A 191 5.03 -4.80 19.30
N ASP A 192 3.88 -4.95 18.63
CA ASP A 192 2.82 -5.82 19.09
C ASP A 192 3.34 -7.25 19.29
N LEU A 193 2.71 -8.01 20.19
CA LEU A 193 3.17 -9.37 20.51
C LEU A 193 3.18 -10.29 19.29
N THR A 194 2.19 -10.18 18.42
CA THR A 194 2.13 -10.95 17.17
C THR A 194 3.29 -10.59 16.24
N TYR A 195 3.54 -9.30 16.06
CA TYR A 195 4.66 -8.82 15.24
C TYR A 195 6.01 -9.22 15.83
N ALA A 196 6.16 -9.10 17.16
CA ALA A 196 7.38 -9.49 17.89
C ALA A 196 7.73 -10.98 17.70
N GLN A 197 6.73 -11.86 17.71
CA GLN A 197 6.93 -13.29 17.48
C GLN A 197 7.38 -13.58 16.06
N ILE A 198 6.77 -12.94 15.06
CA ILE A 198 7.17 -13.07 13.65
C ILE A 198 8.59 -12.54 13.45
N ARG A 199 8.90 -11.36 13.97
CA ARG A 199 10.23 -10.76 13.91
C ARG A 199 11.30 -11.66 14.52
N ALA A 200 11.03 -12.20 15.70
CA ALA A 200 11.93 -13.15 16.37
C ALA A 200 12.11 -14.44 15.54
N GLY A 201 11.04 -14.94 14.93
CA GLY A 201 11.08 -16.08 14.01
C GLY A 201 11.95 -15.83 12.79
N TYR A 202 11.87 -14.63 12.19
CA TYR A 202 12.73 -14.21 11.09
C TYR A 202 14.19 -14.12 11.53
N ILE A 203 14.50 -13.38 12.59
CA ILE A 203 15.87 -13.19 13.11
C ILE A 203 16.55 -14.52 13.49
N SER A 204 15.79 -15.46 14.04
CA SER A 204 16.32 -16.79 14.39
C SER A 204 16.42 -17.76 13.20
N GLY A 205 15.91 -17.39 12.02
CA GLY A 205 15.83 -18.26 10.85
C GLY A 205 14.74 -19.34 10.95
N ALA A 206 13.84 -19.26 11.93
CA ALA A 206 12.70 -20.17 12.03
C ALA A 206 11.63 -19.89 10.96
N ILE A 207 11.50 -18.65 10.52
CA ILE A 207 10.69 -18.26 9.37
C ILE A 207 11.65 -18.02 8.21
N GLN A 208 11.51 -18.83 7.16
CA GLN A 208 12.30 -18.73 5.93
C GLN A 208 11.42 -18.17 4.83
N LEU A 209 12.00 -17.32 4.01
CA LEU A 209 11.35 -16.87 2.78
C LEU A 209 11.26 -18.02 1.79
N PRO A 210 10.15 -18.16 1.05
CA PRO A 210 10.06 -19.15 -0.02
C PRO A 210 11.07 -18.84 -1.10
N ASP A 211 11.51 -19.89 -1.80
CA ASP A 211 12.31 -19.74 -3.00
C ASP A 211 11.47 -18.98 -4.06
N PRO A 212 11.98 -17.87 -4.60
CA PRO A 212 11.25 -17.09 -5.62
C PRO A 212 10.85 -17.91 -6.85
N GLU A 213 11.63 -18.96 -7.21
CA GLU A 213 11.33 -19.83 -8.35
C GLU A 213 10.21 -20.84 -8.05
N VAL A 214 10.01 -21.17 -6.79
CA VAL A 214 9.00 -22.16 -6.36
C VAL A 214 7.69 -21.49 -5.91
N GLY A 215 7.79 -20.27 -5.42
CA GLY A 215 6.67 -19.52 -4.88
C GLY A 215 6.14 -20.04 -3.55
N LEU A 216 4.96 -19.54 -3.15
CA LEU A 216 4.32 -19.96 -1.90
C LEU A 216 3.67 -21.35 -2.06
N PRO A 217 3.92 -22.30 -1.14
CA PRO A 217 3.19 -23.56 -1.13
C PRO A 217 1.68 -23.33 -0.99
N PRO A 218 0.83 -24.04 -1.74
CA PRO A 218 -0.60 -23.91 -1.62
C PRO A 218 -1.10 -24.42 -0.26
N GLY A 219 -2.12 -23.77 0.30
CA GLY A 219 -2.80 -24.21 1.53
C GLY A 219 -2.03 -23.93 2.83
N LEU A 220 -1.10 -22.98 2.83
CA LEU A 220 -0.45 -22.53 4.06
C LEU A 220 -1.47 -21.91 5.02
N PRO A 221 -1.37 -22.18 6.33
CA PRO A 221 -2.15 -21.48 7.35
C PRO A 221 -1.92 -19.97 7.30
N THR A 222 -2.97 -19.20 7.62
CA THR A 222 -2.92 -17.72 7.61
C THR A 222 -1.78 -17.15 8.46
N GLU A 223 -1.49 -17.76 9.61
CA GLU A 223 -0.39 -17.33 10.48
C GLU A 223 0.98 -17.52 9.83
N GLN A 224 1.17 -18.59 9.07
CA GLN A 224 2.43 -18.81 8.34
C GLN A 224 2.59 -17.83 7.19
N LEU A 225 1.51 -17.58 6.44
CA LEU A 225 1.48 -16.58 5.38
C LEU A 225 1.79 -15.19 5.93
N LEU A 226 1.16 -14.80 7.03
CA LEU A 226 1.45 -13.56 7.74
C LEU A 226 2.94 -13.46 8.14
N GLY A 227 3.49 -14.57 8.64
CA GLY A 227 4.90 -14.67 8.99
C GLY A 227 5.82 -14.44 7.79
N ILE A 228 5.52 -15.04 6.65
CA ILE A 228 6.29 -14.88 5.40
C ILE A 228 6.20 -13.44 4.88
N PHE A 229 5.01 -12.82 4.91
CA PHE A 229 4.84 -11.43 4.49
C PHE A 229 5.73 -10.47 5.30
N VAL A 230 5.64 -10.53 6.62
CA VAL A 230 6.45 -9.67 7.49
C VAL A 230 7.94 -9.99 7.35
N ALA A 231 8.32 -11.27 7.20
CA ALA A 231 9.70 -11.67 6.98
C ALA A 231 10.27 -11.09 5.66
N ALA A 232 9.48 -11.04 4.58
CA ALA A 232 9.88 -10.42 3.33
C ALA A 232 10.13 -8.91 3.50
N HIS A 233 9.29 -8.21 4.28
CA HIS A 233 9.51 -6.80 4.62
C HIS A 233 10.84 -6.62 5.37
N LEU A 234 11.09 -7.43 6.40
CA LEU A 234 12.31 -7.35 7.21
C LEU A 234 13.56 -7.63 6.36
N ALA A 235 13.50 -8.61 5.44
CA ALA A 235 14.60 -8.92 4.53
C ALA A 235 14.94 -7.74 3.61
N VAL A 236 13.93 -7.05 3.06
CA VAL A 236 14.15 -5.84 2.26
C VAL A 236 14.77 -4.74 3.12
N GLY A 237 14.29 -4.55 4.35
CA GLY A 237 14.88 -3.59 5.30
C GLY A 237 16.34 -3.87 5.59
N GLU A 238 16.70 -5.14 5.83
CA GLU A 238 18.08 -5.57 6.12
C GLU A 238 19.02 -5.28 4.96
N ILE A 239 18.59 -5.55 3.71
CA ILE A 239 19.34 -5.19 2.49
C ILE A 239 19.64 -3.68 2.45
N LEU A 240 18.74 -2.85 2.96
CA LEU A 240 18.85 -1.40 2.98
C LEU A 240 19.47 -0.84 4.26
N GLY A 241 19.97 -1.71 5.15
CA GLY A 241 20.64 -1.32 6.38
C GLY A 241 19.73 -1.00 7.57
N ILE A 242 18.43 -1.30 7.47
CA ILE A 242 17.52 -1.25 8.63
C ILE A 242 17.70 -2.55 9.42
N ASN A 243 18.11 -2.43 10.70
CA ASN A 243 18.23 -3.60 11.56
C ASN A 243 16.83 -4.19 11.86
N PRO A 244 16.57 -5.47 11.54
CA PRO A 244 15.28 -6.09 11.85
C PRO A 244 14.90 -6.03 13.32
N GLY A 245 15.89 -6.02 14.23
CA GLY A 245 15.69 -5.91 15.68
C GLY A 245 15.03 -4.59 16.12
N ASP A 246 15.24 -3.52 15.37
CA ASP A 246 14.75 -2.18 15.70
C ASP A 246 13.35 -1.92 15.08
N VAL A 247 12.89 -2.76 14.16
CA VAL A 247 11.60 -2.59 13.49
C VAL A 247 10.45 -2.97 14.41
N VAL A 248 9.50 -2.06 14.63
CA VAL A 248 8.33 -2.30 15.49
C VAL A 248 7.07 -2.66 14.70
N VAL A 249 6.94 -2.17 13.47
CA VAL A 249 5.88 -2.56 12.54
C VAL A 249 6.23 -2.20 11.11
N THR A 250 5.72 -2.98 10.16
CA THR A 250 5.81 -2.71 8.73
C THR A 250 4.45 -2.79 8.07
N ALA A 251 4.29 -2.13 6.93
CA ALA A 251 3.14 -2.26 6.05
C ALA A 251 3.55 -2.15 4.60
N SER A 252 3.08 -3.05 3.75
CA SER A 252 3.17 -2.90 2.30
C SER A 252 1.82 -2.66 1.68
N PHE A 253 1.80 -1.91 0.59
CA PHE A 253 0.56 -1.64 -0.14
C PHE A 253 0.84 -1.34 -1.61
N THR A 254 -0.09 -1.77 -2.45
CA THR A 254 -0.12 -1.49 -3.87
C THR A 254 -0.91 -0.20 -4.12
N THR A 255 -0.46 0.64 -5.05
CA THR A 255 -1.21 1.82 -5.51
C THR A 255 -2.09 1.45 -6.70
N GLN A 256 -3.12 2.26 -6.96
CA GLN A 256 -3.97 2.11 -8.15
C GLN A 256 -3.18 2.37 -9.44
N ASP A 257 -3.50 1.63 -10.50
CA ASP A 257 -3.09 1.99 -11.85
C ASP A 257 -3.96 3.12 -12.39
N THR A 258 -3.48 4.34 -12.17
CA THR A 258 -4.15 5.56 -12.67
C THR A 258 -3.91 5.80 -14.16
N THR A 259 -2.95 5.09 -14.77
CA THR A 259 -2.59 5.28 -16.19
C THR A 259 -3.46 4.43 -17.10
N ALA A 260 -3.86 3.23 -16.70
CA ALA A 260 -4.70 2.34 -17.51
C ALA A 260 -6.01 3.00 -17.94
N VAL A 261 -6.66 3.75 -17.03
CA VAL A 261 -7.88 4.50 -17.34
C VAL A 261 -7.61 5.61 -18.36
N LEU A 262 -6.51 6.35 -18.17
CA LEU A 262 -6.13 7.45 -19.07
C LEU A 262 -5.66 6.93 -20.44
N GLU A 263 -4.95 5.82 -20.48
CA GLU A 263 -4.55 5.14 -21.71
C GLU A 263 -5.76 4.65 -22.49
N THR A 264 -6.71 3.99 -21.81
CA THR A 264 -7.97 3.56 -22.43
C THR A 264 -8.75 4.75 -22.99
N VAL A 265 -8.85 5.87 -22.24
CA VAL A 265 -9.51 7.09 -22.73
C VAL A 265 -8.75 7.69 -23.91
N SER A 266 -7.41 7.74 -23.87
CA SER A 266 -6.59 8.24 -24.95
C SER A 266 -6.65 7.38 -26.22
N GLU A 267 -6.67 6.06 -26.07
CA GLU A 267 -6.88 5.13 -27.19
C GLU A 267 -8.28 5.28 -27.81
N LEU A 268 -9.30 5.54 -26.97
CA LEU A 268 -10.66 5.79 -27.43
C LEU A 268 -10.80 7.17 -28.13
N GLU A 269 -10.07 8.20 -27.70
CA GLU A 269 -10.01 9.50 -28.37
C GLU A 269 -9.29 9.44 -29.75
N LEU A 270 -8.28 8.57 -29.88
CA LEU A 270 -7.59 8.31 -31.14
C LEU A 270 -8.48 7.56 -32.17
N LEU A 271 -9.53 6.89 -31.69
CA LEU A 271 -10.54 6.25 -32.56
C LEU A 271 -11.65 7.23 -32.95
N ASP A 272 -11.31 8.32 -33.55
CA ASP A 272 -11.99 9.58 -33.92
C ASP A 272 -13.46 9.50 -34.41
N ASP A 273 -14.09 8.32 -34.43
CA ASP A 273 -15.45 8.09 -34.91
C ASP A 273 -16.45 7.55 -33.88
N ARG A 274 -16.11 7.42 -32.57
CA ARG A 274 -16.99 6.73 -31.61
C ARG A 274 -17.10 7.30 -30.19
N PRO A 275 -17.52 8.56 -30.00
CA PRO A 275 -17.79 9.10 -28.66
C PRO A 275 -18.84 8.29 -27.87
N ALA A 276 -19.75 7.59 -28.57
CA ALA A 276 -20.77 6.77 -27.92
C ALA A 276 -20.22 5.49 -27.24
N GLN A 277 -19.09 4.94 -27.69
CA GLN A 277 -18.50 3.74 -27.08
C GLN A 277 -17.71 4.05 -25.80
N ILE A 278 -17.15 5.24 -25.66
CA ILE A 278 -16.47 5.70 -24.44
C ILE A 278 -17.48 5.73 -23.28
N VAL A 279 -18.67 6.26 -23.55
CA VAL A 279 -19.73 6.33 -22.55
C VAL A 279 -20.27 4.94 -22.18
N GLN A 280 -20.32 4.01 -23.12
CA GLN A 280 -20.73 2.63 -22.87
C GLN A 280 -19.71 1.85 -22.01
N ALA A 281 -18.42 2.14 -22.13
CA ALA A 281 -17.37 1.51 -21.34
C ALA A 281 -17.29 2.06 -19.90
N LEU A 282 -17.77 3.28 -19.69
CA LEU A 282 -17.68 3.98 -18.40
C LEU A 282 -18.99 3.94 -17.57
N LEU A 283 -20.12 3.55 -18.15
CA LEU A 283 -21.38 3.47 -17.43
C LEU A 283 -21.75 2.01 -17.11
N PRO A 284 -22.11 1.70 -15.84
CA PRO A 284 -22.70 0.42 -15.51
C PRO A 284 -23.98 0.20 -16.33
N ALA A 285 -24.37 -1.07 -16.53
CA ALA A 285 -25.46 -1.48 -17.41
C ALA A 285 -26.77 -0.69 -17.23
N ASP A 286 -27.06 -0.22 -16.02
CA ASP A 286 -28.22 0.60 -15.72
C ASP A 286 -27.81 1.73 -14.78
N LEU A 287 -27.79 2.99 -15.25
CA LEU A 287 -27.56 4.16 -14.40
C LEU A 287 -28.89 4.66 -13.83
N PRO A 288 -29.16 4.55 -12.52
CA PRO A 288 -30.39 5.06 -11.94
C PRO A 288 -30.44 6.60 -11.98
N LEU A 289 -31.58 7.14 -12.40
CA LEU A 289 -31.82 8.58 -12.45
C LEU A 289 -32.47 9.08 -11.14
N PRO A 290 -32.09 10.28 -10.66
CA PRO A 290 -32.81 10.95 -9.59
C PRO A 290 -34.27 11.18 -10.01
N GLY A 291 -35.22 10.57 -9.31
CA GLY A 291 -36.66 10.67 -9.62
C GLY A 291 -37.31 9.37 -10.12
N GLY A 292 -36.58 8.28 -10.21
CA GLY A 292 -37.05 6.96 -10.63
C GLY A 292 -36.97 6.77 -12.14
N GLY A 293 -36.27 5.76 -12.53
CA GLY A 293 -35.95 5.39 -13.91
C GLY A 293 -34.48 5.05 -14.02
N ALA A 294 -34.08 4.38 -15.10
CA ALA A 294 -32.69 4.07 -15.39
C ALA A 294 -32.41 4.37 -16.87
N ILE A 295 -31.18 4.76 -17.18
CA ILE A 295 -30.71 4.81 -18.56
C ILE A 295 -30.33 3.37 -18.92
N PRO A 296 -31.00 2.73 -19.87
CA PRO A 296 -30.70 1.36 -20.26
C PRO A 296 -29.28 1.22 -20.80
N ALA A 297 -28.65 0.07 -20.53
CA ALA A 297 -27.40 -0.31 -21.16
C ALA A 297 -27.49 -0.18 -22.70
N GLY A 298 -26.47 0.43 -23.31
CA GLY A 298 -26.42 0.63 -24.76
C GLY A 298 -27.14 1.88 -25.28
N THR A 299 -27.71 2.74 -24.42
CA THR A 299 -28.26 4.02 -24.86
C THR A 299 -27.13 5.01 -25.13
N PRO A 300 -27.06 5.66 -26.31
CA PRO A 300 -26.07 6.68 -26.60
C PRO A 300 -26.28 7.90 -25.67
N VAL A 301 -25.37 8.13 -24.75
CA VAL A 301 -25.43 9.27 -23.83
C VAL A 301 -24.69 10.44 -24.47
N THR A 302 -25.41 11.45 -24.92
CA THR A 302 -24.82 12.69 -25.42
C THR A 302 -24.50 13.63 -24.26
N THR A 303 -23.52 14.55 -24.47
CA THR A 303 -23.14 15.57 -23.47
C THR A 303 -24.33 16.42 -22.98
N GLY A 304 -25.43 16.47 -23.72
CA GLY A 304 -26.69 17.11 -23.30
C GLY A 304 -27.44 16.37 -22.21
N LEU A 305 -27.34 15.03 -22.20
CA LEU A 305 -28.00 14.19 -21.18
C LEU A 305 -27.29 14.28 -19.82
N LEU A 306 -25.95 14.38 -19.81
CA LEU A 306 -25.15 14.55 -18.60
C LEU A 306 -25.36 15.93 -17.94
N ARG A 307 -25.66 16.99 -18.73
CA ARG A 307 -25.98 18.31 -18.19
C ARG A 307 -27.40 18.40 -17.63
N GLY A 308 -28.35 17.62 -18.14
CA GLY A 308 -29.73 17.59 -17.65
C GLY A 308 -29.91 16.79 -16.35
N ALA A 309 -28.97 15.91 -16.00
CA ALA A 309 -29.02 15.10 -14.76
C ALA A 309 -28.37 15.79 -13.55
N ALA A 310 -27.69 16.93 -13.75
CA ALA A 310 -27.01 17.70 -12.69
C ALA A 310 -27.78 18.98 -12.29
N GLY A 311 -29.01 19.19 -12.76
CA GLY A 311 -29.89 20.30 -12.44
C GLY A 311 -30.96 19.99 -11.41
#